data_37ffedf1b8f3fc0da22dff029b7600d3
#
_entry.id   37ffedf1b8f3fc0da22dff029b7600d3
#
_cell.length_a   1.000
_cell.length_b   1.000
_cell.length_c   1.000
_cell.angle_alpha   90.00
_cell.angle_beta   90.00
_cell.angle_gamma   90.00
#
_symmetry.space_group_name_H-M   'P 1'
#
loop_
_entity.id
_entity.type
_entity.pdbx_description
1 polymer ?
#
loop_
_entity_poly.entity_id
_entity_poly.type
_entity_poly.pdbx_seq_one_letter_code
_entity_poly.pdbx_strand_id
1 'polypeptide(L)'
;MTTRRIQGFCALCRSRCGCVSVVEDGRLVAVEPDPSHPTGASLCVKGRAAPELVYAEDRLLYPMRRTRPKSDPDAGWERISWDDALDWTAARMREVARRHGPEGVAFGCTTPAGTAVSDGFLWILRLIRAFGSPNLVWGEELCAWHRDFVTPF
;
A
#
# COMPACT_ATOMS: atom_id res chain seq x y z
N MET A 1 -23.29 -3.43 24.39
CA MET A 1 -22.02 -2.94 23.77
C MET A 1 -20.97 -4.03 23.91
N THR A 2 -20.43 -4.50 22.82
CA THR A 2 -19.41 -5.55 22.81
C THR A 2 -18.06 -4.92 22.48
N THR A 3 -17.17 -4.89 23.48
CA THR A 3 -15.81 -4.39 23.28
C THR A 3 -14.86 -5.58 23.07
N ARG A 4 -14.06 -5.53 22.01
CA ARG A 4 -13.00 -6.51 21.73
C ARG A 4 -11.65 -5.82 21.70
N ARG A 5 -10.65 -6.45 22.31
CA ARG A 5 -9.26 -6.00 22.26
C ARG A 5 -8.45 -7.03 21.45
N ILE A 6 -7.89 -6.60 20.34
CA ILE A 6 -7.24 -7.48 19.37
C ILE A 6 -5.77 -7.09 19.29
N GLN A 7 -4.89 -7.98 19.67
CA GLN A 7 -3.44 -7.80 19.54
C GLN A 7 -3.01 -7.90 18.08
N GLY A 8 -2.04 -7.08 17.72
CA GLY A 8 -1.49 -7.04 16.37
C GLY A 8 -0.31 -6.08 16.28
N PHE A 9 -0.08 -5.53 15.12
CA PHE A 9 0.94 -4.51 14.90
C PHE A 9 0.43 -3.38 14.01
N CYS A 10 0.98 -2.18 14.22
CA CYS A 10 0.68 -1.02 13.41
C CYS A 10 1.30 -1.17 12.01
N ALA A 11 0.49 -1.08 10.96
CA ALA A 11 0.89 -1.25 9.57
C ALA A 11 1.17 0.08 8.82
N LEU A 12 1.28 1.21 9.54
CA LEU A 12 1.46 2.52 8.91
C LEU A 12 2.91 2.84 8.52
N CYS A 13 3.89 2.09 9.07
CA CYS A 13 5.30 2.25 8.71
C CYS A 13 6.11 0.98 9.02
N ARG A 14 7.40 0.99 8.66
CA ARG A 14 8.31 -0.15 8.86
C ARG A 14 8.60 -0.51 10.32
N SER A 15 8.31 0.37 11.27
CA SER A 15 8.54 0.09 12.70
C SER A 15 7.67 -1.03 13.22
N ARG A 16 6.51 -1.30 12.61
CA ARG A 16 5.59 -2.39 12.97
C ARG A 16 5.39 -2.51 14.47
N CYS A 17 5.16 -1.37 15.14
CA CYS A 17 4.97 -1.32 16.58
C CYS A 17 3.82 -2.23 16.98
N GLY A 18 4.05 -3.11 17.97
CA GLY A 18 3.00 -3.92 18.56
C GLY A 18 1.90 -3.04 19.13
N CYS A 19 0.67 -3.39 18.88
CA CYS A 19 -0.47 -2.60 19.31
C CYS A 19 -1.70 -3.46 19.61
N VAL A 20 -2.62 -2.88 20.35
CA VAL A 20 -3.95 -3.44 20.62
C VAL A 20 -4.98 -2.58 19.93
N SER A 21 -5.71 -3.17 19.01
CA SER A 21 -6.89 -2.54 18.39
C SER A 21 -8.10 -2.72 19.30
N VAL A 22 -8.74 -1.62 19.69
CA VAL A 22 -9.98 -1.61 20.46
C VAL A 22 -11.13 -1.46 19.51
N VAL A 23 -12.01 -2.45 19.48
CA VAL A 23 -13.17 -2.51 18.60
C VAL A 23 -14.44 -2.55 19.42
N GLU A 24 -15.34 -1.58 19.24
CA GLU A 24 -16.64 -1.50 19.89
C GLU A 24 -17.74 -1.66 18.84
N ASP A 25 -18.60 -2.64 19.08
CA ASP A 25 -19.72 -2.97 18.16
C ASP A 25 -19.31 -3.05 16.67
N GLY A 26 -18.11 -3.63 16.42
CA GLY A 26 -17.55 -3.79 15.08
C GLY A 26 -16.79 -2.57 14.53
N ARG A 27 -16.72 -1.46 15.29
CA ARG A 27 -16.00 -0.24 14.88
C ARG A 27 -14.67 -0.11 15.63
N LEU A 28 -13.57 0.11 14.92
CA LEU A 28 -12.28 0.45 15.50
C LEU A 28 -12.37 1.84 16.16
N VAL A 29 -12.20 1.91 17.47
CA VAL A 29 -12.33 3.16 18.24
C VAL A 29 -11.00 3.68 18.75
N ALA A 30 -10.03 2.79 19.01
CA ALA A 30 -8.69 3.18 19.45
C ALA A 30 -7.64 2.17 18.99
N VAL A 31 -6.39 2.64 18.91
CA VAL A 31 -5.21 1.80 18.78
C VAL A 31 -4.23 2.21 19.88
N GLU A 32 -3.88 1.26 20.73
CA GLU A 32 -3.07 1.45 21.92
C GLU A 32 -1.74 0.68 21.80
N PRO A 33 -0.67 1.11 22.47
CA PRO A 33 0.56 0.32 22.54
C PRO A 33 0.30 -1.03 23.21
N ASP A 34 1.03 -2.06 22.76
CA ASP A 34 1.06 -3.37 23.43
C ASP A 34 2.42 -3.62 24.08
N PRO A 35 2.61 -3.32 25.38
CA PRO A 35 3.88 -3.52 26.06
C PRO A 35 4.36 -4.97 26.10
N SER A 36 3.48 -5.94 25.86
CA SER A 36 3.86 -7.36 25.79
C SER A 36 4.53 -7.73 24.48
N HIS A 37 4.38 -6.90 23.43
CA HIS A 37 5.01 -7.10 22.13
C HIS A 37 6.44 -6.53 22.12
N PRO A 38 7.45 -7.19 21.52
CA PRO A 38 8.84 -6.72 21.50
C PRO A 38 9.05 -5.29 20.99
N THR A 39 8.18 -4.80 20.10
CA THR A 39 8.22 -3.45 19.54
C THR A 39 7.06 -2.57 20.00
N GLY A 40 6.32 -2.99 21.03
CA GLY A 40 5.04 -2.39 21.41
C GLY A 40 5.08 -1.50 22.65
N ALA A 41 6.27 -1.19 23.20
CA ALA A 41 6.41 -0.35 24.38
C ALA A 41 5.82 1.06 24.21
N SER A 42 5.78 1.55 22.97
CA SER A 42 5.17 2.83 22.62
C SER A 42 4.52 2.80 21.23
N LEU A 43 3.56 3.71 21.00
CA LEU A 43 2.92 3.91 19.73
C LEU A 43 2.92 5.40 19.40
N CYS A 44 3.40 5.77 18.23
CA CYS A 44 3.45 7.16 17.79
C CYS A 44 2.06 7.74 17.50
N VAL A 45 1.99 9.05 17.35
CA VAL A 45 0.72 9.77 17.06
C VAL A 45 0.01 9.23 15.82
N LYS A 46 0.73 8.85 14.76
CA LYS A 46 0.15 8.28 13.55
C LYS A 46 -0.56 6.95 13.82
N GLY A 47 0.05 6.07 14.59
CA GLY A 47 -0.57 4.80 14.97
C GLY A 47 -1.82 5.00 15.83
N ARG A 48 -1.80 5.98 16.75
CA ARG A 48 -2.95 6.31 17.59
C ARG A 48 -4.11 6.90 16.78
N ALA A 49 -3.81 7.69 15.74
CA ALA A 49 -4.79 8.28 14.84
C ALA A 49 -5.30 7.31 13.73
N ALA A 50 -4.93 6.02 13.78
CA ALA A 50 -5.38 5.06 12.78
C ALA A 50 -6.91 4.97 12.61
N PRO A 51 -7.75 5.09 13.65
CA PRO A 51 -9.20 5.13 13.47
C PRO A 51 -9.67 6.28 12.56
N GLU A 52 -9.08 7.46 12.67
CA GLU A 52 -9.39 8.61 11.81
C GLU A 52 -9.09 8.31 10.34
N LEU A 53 -7.94 7.67 10.07
CA LEU A 53 -7.57 7.24 8.72
C LEU A 53 -8.51 6.17 8.17
N VAL A 54 -8.93 5.21 9.01
CA VAL A 54 -9.82 4.12 8.59
C VAL A 54 -11.19 4.64 8.19
N TYR A 55 -11.70 5.66 8.89
CA TYR A 55 -13.03 6.21 8.69
C TYR A 55 -13.03 7.61 8.07
N ALA A 56 -11.93 8.01 7.44
CA ALA A 56 -11.86 9.29 6.74
C ALA A 56 -12.94 9.35 5.64
N GLU A 57 -13.65 10.47 5.54
CA GLU A 57 -14.75 10.64 4.59
C GLU A 57 -14.26 10.60 3.13
N ASP A 58 -13.03 11.06 2.89
CA ASP A 58 -12.39 11.06 1.58
C ASP A 58 -11.64 9.76 1.25
N ARG A 59 -11.77 8.73 2.09
CA ARG A 59 -11.14 7.44 1.86
C ARG A 59 -11.69 6.77 0.61
N LEU A 60 -10.79 6.41 -0.32
CA LEU A 60 -11.15 5.63 -1.50
C LEU A 60 -11.50 4.20 -1.11
N LEU A 61 -12.77 3.83 -1.27
CA LEU A 61 -13.28 2.48 -0.95
C LEU A 61 -13.45 1.61 -2.19
N TYR A 62 -13.39 2.19 -3.37
CA TYR A 62 -13.65 1.53 -4.64
C TYR A 62 -12.65 1.99 -5.70
N PRO A 63 -12.40 1.18 -6.75
CA PRO A 63 -11.63 1.62 -7.89
C PRO A 63 -12.30 2.82 -8.56
N MET A 64 -11.47 3.78 -8.97
CA MET A 64 -11.92 4.99 -9.67
C MET A 64 -11.21 5.07 -11.02
N ARG A 65 -11.95 5.35 -12.08
CA ARG A 65 -11.42 5.58 -13.42
C ARG A 65 -11.50 7.05 -13.77
N ARG A 66 -10.38 7.60 -14.25
CA ARG A 66 -10.36 8.93 -14.84
C ARG A 66 -11.05 8.90 -16.19
N THR A 67 -12.05 9.77 -16.42
CA THR A 67 -12.80 9.85 -17.68
C THR A 67 -12.35 11.00 -18.57
N ARG A 68 -11.70 12.02 -18.00
CA ARG A 68 -11.24 13.19 -18.75
C ARG A 68 -9.74 13.11 -19.09
N PRO A 69 -9.26 13.79 -20.13
CA PRO A 69 -7.84 13.84 -20.48
C PRO A 69 -6.96 14.27 -19.30
N LYS A 70 -5.69 13.83 -19.29
CA LYS A 70 -4.72 14.21 -18.23
C LYS A 70 -4.47 15.71 -18.15
N SER A 71 -4.65 16.44 -19.25
CA SER A 71 -4.54 17.90 -19.32
C SER A 71 -5.71 18.65 -18.67
N ASP A 72 -6.83 17.96 -18.44
CA ASP A 72 -7.98 18.56 -17.75
C ASP A 72 -7.72 18.55 -16.22
N PRO A 73 -7.79 19.72 -15.52
CA PRO A 73 -7.64 19.76 -14.08
C PRO A 73 -8.71 18.97 -13.33
N ASP A 74 -9.92 18.87 -13.89
CA ASP A 74 -10.94 17.96 -13.39
C ASP A 74 -10.77 16.57 -14.01
N ALA A 75 -10.45 15.61 -13.19
CA ALA A 75 -10.25 14.24 -13.64
C ALA A 75 -11.53 13.55 -14.11
N GLY A 76 -12.70 14.01 -13.68
CA GLY A 76 -13.98 13.36 -13.95
C GLY A 76 -13.99 11.93 -13.39
N TRP A 77 -13.63 11.74 -12.12
CA TRP A 77 -13.53 10.42 -11.51
C TRP A 77 -14.88 9.69 -11.52
N GLU A 78 -14.88 8.49 -12.06
CA GLU A 78 -16.02 7.56 -12.10
C GLU A 78 -15.68 6.31 -11.29
N ARG A 79 -16.59 5.89 -10.42
CA ARG A 79 -16.49 4.60 -9.72
C ARG A 79 -16.74 3.46 -10.70
N ILE A 80 -15.85 2.46 -10.67
CA ILE A 80 -15.97 1.23 -11.46
C ILE A 80 -15.89 0.00 -10.55
N SER A 81 -16.23 -1.16 -11.08
CA SER A 81 -16.04 -2.43 -10.38
C SER A 81 -14.55 -2.83 -10.33
N TRP A 82 -14.19 -3.75 -9.42
CA TRP A 82 -12.85 -4.34 -9.40
C TRP A 82 -12.57 -5.14 -10.67
N ASP A 83 -13.54 -5.86 -11.19
CA ASP A 83 -13.39 -6.64 -12.41
C ASP A 83 -13.09 -5.72 -13.60
N ASP A 84 -13.86 -4.64 -13.77
CA ASP A 84 -13.60 -3.64 -14.81
C ASP A 84 -12.21 -2.99 -14.66
N ALA A 85 -11.79 -2.67 -13.42
CA ALA A 85 -10.49 -2.07 -13.17
C ALA A 85 -9.34 -3.01 -13.54
N LEU A 86 -9.43 -4.27 -13.16
CA LEU A 86 -8.42 -5.30 -13.44
C LEU A 86 -8.36 -5.62 -14.92
N ASP A 87 -9.51 -5.83 -15.57
CA ASP A 87 -9.59 -6.13 -17.00
C ASP A 87 -9.06 -4.99 -17.85
N TRP A 88 -9.46 -3.76 -17.53
CA TRP A 88 -8.96 -2.57 -18.23
C TRP A 88 -7.45 -2.41 -18.07
N THR A 89 -6.93 -2.57 -16.85
CA THR A 89 -5.49 -2.46 -16.58
C THR A 89 -4.72 -3.53 -17.35
N ALA A 90 -5.17 -4.79 -17.27
CA ALA A 90 -4.53 -5.90 -17.97
C ALA A 90 -4.57 -5.73 -19.49
N ALA A 91 -5.69 -5.23 -20.04
CA ALA A 91 -5.80 -4.95 -21.48
C ALA A 91 -4.82 -3.88 -21.93
N ARG A 92 -4.66 -2.79 -21.15
CA ARG A 92 -3.71 -1.71 -21.45
C ARG A 92 -2.26 -2.17 -21.35
N MET A 93 -1.91 -2.93 -20.33
CA MET A 93 -0.56 -3.51 -20.21
C MET A 93 -0.24 -4.40 -21.42
N ARG A 94 -1.16 -5.29 -21.81
CA ARG A 94 -1.00 -6.13 -22.99
C ARG A 94 -0.90 -5.34 -24.30
N GLU A 95 -1.65 -4.25 -24.42
CA GLU A 95 -1.59 -3.37 -25.61
C GLU A 95 -0.20 -2.71 -25.71
N VAL A 96 0.33 -2.17 -24.61
CA VAL A 96 1.67 -1.56 -24.59
C VAL A 96 2.73 -2.59 -24.95
N ALA A 97 2.66 -3.78 -24.32
CA ALA A 97 3.61 -4.85 -24.57
C ALA A 97 3.60 -5.34 -26.03
N ARG A 98 2.43 -5.39 -26.67
CA ARG A 98 2.33 -5.75 -28.10
C ARG A 98 2.94 -4.70 -29.03
N ARG A 99 2.88 -3.41 -28.67
CA ARG A 99 3.38 -2.31 -29.51
C ARG A 99 4.86 -2.01 -29.30
N HIS A 100 5.33 -2.16 -28.08
CA HIS A 100 6.62 -1.63 -27.63
C HIS A 100 7.49 -2.67 -26.90
N GLY A 101 7.05 -3.93 -26.87
CA GLY A 101 7.66 -4.94 -26.02
C GLY A 101 7.25 -4.82 -24.53
N PRO A 102 7.49 -5.84 -23.71
CA PRO A 102 7.17 -5.80 -22.28
C PRO A 102 7.97 -4.71 -21.55
N GLU A 103 9.12 -4.31 -22.04
CA GLU A 103 9.93 -3.19 -21.56
C GLU A 103 9.22 -1.83 -21.68
N GLY A 104 8.17 -1.72 -22.47
CA GLY A 104 7.33 -0.51 -22.51
C GLY A 104 6.50 -0.28 -21.24
N VAL A 105 6.46 -1.25 -20.32
CA VAL A 105 5.75 -1.14 -19.04
C VAL A 105 6.77 -1.12 -17.91
N ALA A 106 6.76 -0.05 -17.10
CA ALA A 106 7.56 0.05 -15.88
C ALA A 106 6.70 -0.18 -14.63
N PHE A 107 7.24 -0.89 -13.66
CA PHE A 107 6.62 -1.15 -12.37
C PHE A 107 7.29 -0.30 -11.28
N GLY A 108 6.59 0.73 -10.82
CA GLY A 108 7.03 1.57 -9.71
C GLY A 108 6.58 0.99 -8.37
N CYS A 109 7.50 0.45 -7.60
CA CYS A 109 7.24 -0.10 -6.27
C CYS A 109 8.03 0.69 -5.23
N THR A 110 7.49 1.84 -4.82
CA THR A 110 8.13 2.65 -3.79
C THR A 110 7.87 2.07 -2.41
N THR A 111 8.73 2.42 -1.49
CA THR A 111 8.80 2.01 -0.08
C THR A 111 7.52 1.35 0.46
N PRO A 112 7.47 0.03 0.53
CA PRO A 112 6.32 -0.67 1.09
C PRO A 112 6.36 -0.60 2.63
N ALA A 113 6.25 0.59 3.19
CA ALA A 113 6.44 0.82 4.61
C ALA A 113 5.34 0.18 5.45
N GLY A 114 5.53 -1.06 5.85
CA GLY A 114 4.65 -1.74 6.80
C GLY A 114 3.25 -2.10 6.27
N THR A 115 3.01 -1.96 4.98
CA THR A 115 1.73 -2.32 4.35
C THR A 115 1.73 -3.78 3.89
N ALA A 116 0.56 -4.31 3.54
CA ALA A 116 0.44 -5.63 2.92
C ALA A 116 1.25 -5.77 1.62
N VAL A 117 1.59 -4.65 0.96
CA VAL A 117 2.48 -4.61 -0.20
C VAL A 117 3.89 -5.08 0.15
N SER A 118 4.42 -4.75 1.35
CA SER A 118 5.72 -5.27 1.82
C SER A 118 5.74 -6.78 1.90
N ASP A 119 4.68 -7.33 2.46
CA ASP A 119 4.59 -8.78 2.69
C ASP A 119 4.27 -9.51 1.39
N GLY A 120 3.58 -8.83 0.47
CA GLY A 120 3.25 -9.31 -0.87
C GLY A 120 4.32 -9.07 -1.94
N PHE A 121 5.48 -8.49 -1.59
CA PHE A 121 6.47 -8.06 -2.59
C PHE A 121 6.96 -9.18 -3.52
N LEU A 122 7.12 -10.39 -3.00
CA LEU A 122 7.50 -11.54 -3.82
C LEU A 122 6.45 -11.87 -4.90
N TRP A 123 5.18 -11.63 -4.63
CA TRP A 123 4.10 -11.78 -5.62
C TRP A 123 4.16 -10.70 -6.69
N ILE A 124 4.51 -9.48 -6.30
CA ILE A 124 4.73 -8.37 -7.25
C ILE A 124 5.91 -8.70 -8.17
N LEU A 125 7.03 -9.15 -7.62
CA LEU A 125 8.18 -9.60 -8.41
C LEU A 125 7.82 -10.75 -9.35
N ARG A 126 7.00 -11.70 -8.90
CA ARG A 126 6.51 -12.79 -9.74
C ARG A 126 5.67 -12.27 -10.90
N LEU A 127 4.77 -11.31 -10.65
CA LEU A 127 3.99 -10.66 -11.71
C LEU A 127 4.90 -9.98 -12.74
N ILE A 128 5.87 -9.19 -12.28
CA ILE A 128 6.80 -8.46 -13.16
C ILE A 128 7.59 -9.43 -14.04
N ARG A 129 8.13 -10.51 -13.44
CA ARG A 129 8.87 -11.55 -14.17
C ARG A 129 7.98 -12.31 -15.17
N ALA A 130 6.77 -12.66 -14.76
CA ALA A 130 5.82 -13.33 -15.64
C ALA A 130 5.36 -12.44 -16.80
N PHE A 131 5.25 -11.13 -16.58
CA PHE A 131 4.97 -10.15 -17.62
C PHE A 131 6.15 -9.95 -18.57
N GLY A 132 7.39 -10.15 -18.08
CA GLY A 132 8.62 -10.03 -18.85
C GLY A 132 9.22 -8.63 -18.92
N SER A 133 8.76 -7.69 -18.08
CA SER A 133 9.35 -6.36 -18.03
C SER A 133 10.66 -6.36 -17.23
N PRO A 134 11.75 -5.75 -17.76
CA PRO A 134 12.97 -5.51 -16.99
C PRO A 134 12.87 -4.26 -16.10
N ASN A 135 11.84 -3.45 -16.26
CA ASN A 135 11.75 -2.11 -15.69
C ASN A 135 11.04 -2.12 -14.33
N LEU A 136 11.79 -2.42 -13.29
CA LEU A 136 11.38 -2.23 -11.90
C LEU A 136 12.05 -0.96 -11.36
N VAL A 137 11.23 0.03 -10.99
CA VAL A 137 11.67 1.24 -10.27
C VAL A 137 11.42 1.01 -8.79
N TRP A 138 12.50 0.90 -8.03
CA TRP A 138 12.47 0.63 -6.60
C TRP A 138 12.86 1.88 -5.82
N GLY A 139 12.17 2.15 -4.71
CA GLY A 139 12.45 3.36 -3.92
C GLY A 139 13.67 3.25 -2.99
N GLU A 140 14.31 2.09 -2.88
CA GLU A 140 15.44 1.90 -1.97
C GLU A 140 16.69 2.65 -2.41
N GLU A 141 16.88 2.88 -3.69
CA GLU A 141 17.99 3.68 -4.22
C GLU A 141 18.01 5.12 -3.64
N LEU A 142 16.85 5.65 -3.26
CA LEU A 142 16.74 6.97 -2.65
C LEU A 142 16.60 6.91 -1.13
N CYS A 143 15.90 5.91 -0.61
CA CYS A 143 15.53 5.83 0.80
C CYS A 143 16.59 5.14 1.66
N ALA A 144 17.21 4.09 1.16
CA ALA A 144 18.07 3.21 1.95
C ALA A 144 19.48 3.02 1.36
N TRP A 145 19.86 3.72 0.29
CA TRP A 145 21.16 3.55 -0.35
C TRP A 145 22.33 3.71 0.63
N HIS A 146 22.22 4.66 1.57
CA HIS A 146 23.25 4.90 2.59
C HIS A 146 23.40 3.69 3.53
N ARG A 147 22.31 3.02 3.88
CA ARG A 147 22.31 1.81 4.71
C ARG A 147 22.93 0.63 3.94
N ASP A 148 22.54 0.46 2.69
CA ASP A 148 22.86 -0.75 1.95
C ASP A 148 24.26 -0.66 1.28
N PHE A 149 24.78 0.57 1.06
CA PHE A 149 26.07 0.80 0.40
C PHE A 149 27.13 1.48 1.28
N VAL A 150 26.73 2.20 2.34
CA VAL A 150 27.66 2.97 3.18
C VAL A 150 27.89 2.35 4.56
N THR A 151 26.92 1.60 5.08
CA THR A 151 26.98 0.98 6.42
C THR A 151 27.31 -0.52 6.47
N PRO A 152 27.72 -1.21 5.42
CA PRO A 152 28.16 -2.61 5.53
C PRO A 152 29.55 -2.77 6.15
N PHE A 153 30.20 -1.69 6.59
CA PHE A 153 31.58 -1.71 7.12
C PHE A 153 31.63 -1.16 8.55
#